data_f4e8f6f3a1ab5b7f7aab93414630e8fc
#
_entry.id   f4e8f6f3a1ab5b7f7aab93414630e8fc
#
_cell.length_a   1.000
_cell.length_b   1.000
_cell.length_c   1.000
_cell.angle_alpha   90.00
_cell.angle_beta   90.00
_cell.angle_gamma   90.00
#
_symmetry.space_group_name_H-M   'P 1'
#
loop_
_entity.id
_entity.type
_entity.pdbx_description
1 polymer ?
#
loop_
_entity_poly.entity_id
_entity_poly.type
_entity_poly.pdbx_seq_one_letter_code
_entity_poly.pdbx_strand_id
1 'polypeptide(L)'
;MTMNKNHKPVRIKLAHINDTHSYFEPTSLQLKLNIDNERTLEPYVSAGGFSRIATRVEQLRDDAQRQGQGMLFLHAGDCFQGTLYFSLFKGKANADLLNALNIDAMALGNHELDMGNEPVALFCQRTNFPLLAGNWDLSNELPTKDHRMGDCDNVLSFDTETQSAQYLVKEFHGEKVAIFGLSIDKMSDIANPDADTPFISAIETAKHTVENIHQAGIKNIILLSHLGYEGDLDLAAQVDGIGIIVGGHSHRLQGNFTAIGLGEDDPYGVKVNDTYVVQAGYHALTMGHCVLEFDENGTATMLSGQNELLLGRRIFWDSTLNEQLDQGVFEEACDFIHGQPNVVVCKKHPETQAILNDKYIPRVRKLQSQVIANVAEKKRHVRIPDEFGGSELAPAVAHSFLYALNKRGHKVQFAIHNAGGVRTSLNPGNITVADVAGRLLPFAVPIGFYDVQGKVVRLALEGAINNALNNGVEGTGSGSYPYTHNLNFEYQADAPKGQRIKNLEIFDGKRWCEMEDEPWYRGTSSAYTMKGKEGYEALLDMKGEGFVSNLSMADCFVELLTDEPNCLNQSHKLYSQKNQ
;
A
#
# COMPACT_ATOMS: atom_id res chain seq x y z
N MET A 1 -46.10 30.28 -17.45
CA MET A 1 -45.16 30.81 -16.46
C MET A 1 -44.80 29.64 -15.56
N THR A 2 -43.73 28.92 -15.89
CA THR A 2 -43.18 27.87 -15.08
C THR A 2 -42.45 28.51 -13.91
N MET A 3 -42.88 28.19 -12.69
CA MET A 3 -42.16 28.63 -11.48
C MET A 3 -40.74 28.09 -11.55
N ASN A 4 -39.73 29.01 -11.61
CA ASN A 4 -38.35 28.69 -11.33
C ASN A 4 -38.32 28.14 -9.89
N LYS A 5 -38.16 26.83 -9.74
CA LYS A 5 -37.75 26.24 -8.46
C LYS A 5 -36.41 26.93 -8.17
N ASN A 6 -36.33 27.75 -7.13
CA ASN A 6 -35.07 28.26 -6.60
C ASN A 6 -34.16 27.05 -6.28
N HIS A 7 -33.32 26.70 -7.23
CA HIS A 7 -32.30 25.70 -7.02
C HIS A 7 -31.33 26.27 -5.99
N LYS A 8 -31.23 25.61 -4.84
CA LYS A 8 -30.26 26.02 -3.82
C LYS A 8 -28.98 25.27 -4.08
N PRO A 9 -27.83 25.95 -4.06
CA PRO A 9 -26.56 25.25 -4.21
C PRO A 9 -26.41 24.17 -3.12
N VAL A 10 -25.86 23.02 -3.52
CA VAL A 10 -25.65 21.89 -2.60
C VAL A 10 -24.33 22.09 -1.90
N ARG A 11 -24.35 22.29 -0.59
CA ARG A 11 -23.13 22.36 0.24
C ARG A 11 -22.88 21.07 0.97
N ILE A 12 -21.69 20.52 0.77
CA ILE A 12 -21.26 19.26 1.38
C ILE A 12 -19.91 19.48 2.05
N LYS A 13 -19.81 19.08 3.31
CA LYS A 13 -18.52 18.86 3.96
C LYS A 13 -18.03 17.47 3.61
N LEU A 14 -16.88 17.38 2.98
CA LEU A 14 -16.24 16.13 2.59
C LEU A 14 -15.00 15.94 3.45
N ALA A 15 -14.88 14.77 4.11
CA ALA A 15 -13.68 14.31 4.77
C ALA A 15 -13.18 13.06 4.07
N HIS A 16 -11.86 12.87 4.03
CA HIS A 16 -11.30 11.70 3.36
C HIS A 16 -9.96 11.25 3.97
N ILE A 17 -9.69 9.98 3.78
CA ILE A 17 -8.41 9.31 4.06
C ILE A 17 -8.09 8.39 2.89
N ASN A 18 -6.82 8.00 2.75
CA ASN A 18 -6.32 7.07 1.76
C ASN A 18 -5.10 6.34 2.30
N ASP A 19 -4.73 5.21 1.67
CA ASP A 19 -3.45 4.50 1.90
C ASP A 19 -3.18 4.27 3.41
N THR A 20 -4.20 3.80 4.12
CA THR A 20 -4.12 3.64 5.58
C THR A 20 -3.27 2.45 6.00
N HIS A 21 -3.09 1.44 5.13
CA HIS A 21 -2.14 0.34 5.27
C HIS A 21 -2.14 -0.32 6.65
N SER A 22 -3.34 -0.53 7.22
CA SER A 22 -3.52 -1.14 8.54
C SER A 22 -2.78 -0.43 9.69
N TYR A 23 -2.43 0.85 9.55
CA TYR A 23 -1.86 1.67 10.63
C TYR A 23 -2.97 2.12 11.58
N PHE A 24 -3.51 1.17 12.34
CA PHE A 24 -4.62 1.44 13.26
C PHE A 24 -4.19 2.14 14.53
N GLU A 25 -2.99 1.82 15.04
CA GLU A 25 -2.41 2.49 16.19
C GLU A 25 -1.63 3.75 15.76
N PRO A 26 -1.53 4.73 16.65
CA PRO A 26 -0.69 5.90 16.37
C PRO A 26 0.78 5.51 16.18
N THR A 27 1.45 6.25 15.32
CA THR A 27 2.88 6.10 15.01
C THR A 27 3.69 7.14 15.79
N SER A 28 4.90 6.80 16.20
CA SER A 28 5.88 7.76 16.70
C SER A 28 6.42 8.56 15.51
N LEU A 29 6.22 9.87 15.51
CA LEU A 29 6.63 10.79 14.45
C LEU A 29 7.57 11.84 15.02
N GLN A 30 8.74 12.00 14.41
CA GLN A 30 9.64 13.10 14.73
C GLN A 30 9.16 14.37 13.99
N LEU A 31 8.99 15.44 14.72
CA LEU A 31 8.73 16.78 14.16
C LEU A 31 10.01 17.58 14.15
N LYS A 32 10.07 18.57 13.26
CA LYS A 32 11.13 19.58 13.25
C LYS A 32 10.47 20.96 13.36
N LEU A 33 10.47 21.50 14.58
CA LEU A 33 9.79 22.74 14.92
C LEU A 33 10.80 23.89 14.86
N ASN A 34 10.65 24.78 13.91
CA ASN A 34 11.48 25.99 13.80
C ASN A 34 10.86 27.08 14.68
N ILE A 35 11.22 27.05 16.00
CA ILE A 35 10.62 27.92 17.02
C ILE A 35 10.93 29.39 16.75
N ASP A 36 12.20 29.68 16.40
CA ASP A 36 12.68 30.98 15.97
C ASP A 36 13.81 30.84 14.95
N ASN A 37 14.41 31.93 14.48
CA ASN A 37 15.46 31.93 13.46
C ASN A 37 16.77 31.22 13.89
N GLU A 38 16.96 30.93 15.17
CA GLU A 38 18.20 30.37 15.72
C GLU A 38 17.98 29.00 16.38
N ARG A 39 16.71 28.62 16.68
CA ARG A 39 16.41 27.45 17.49
C ARG A 39 15.39 26.52 16.85
N THR A 40 15.79 25.29 16.65
CA THR A 40 14.95 24.19 16.18
C THR A 40 14.81 23.12 17.27
N LEU A 41 13.60 22.68 17.52
CA LEU A 41 13.31 21.51 18.36
C LEU A 41 12.96 20.31 17.45
N GLU A 42 13.46 19.13 17.82
CA GLU A 42 13.20 17.89 17.08
C GLU A 42 12.51 16.84 17.98
N PRO A 43 11.32 17.14 18.52
CA PRO A 43 10.64 16.24 19.42
C PRO A 43 9.91 15.13 18.67
N TYR A 44 9.54 14.08 19.43
CA TYR A 44 8.67 13.01 18.98
C TYR A 44 7.26 13.17 19.51
N VAL A 45 6.29 12.83 18.69
CA VAL A 45 4.87 12.88 19.03
C VAL A 45 4.19 11.58 18.62
N SER A 46 3.08 11.25 19.31
CA SER A 46 2.20 10.17 18.89
C SER A 46 1.24 10.71 17.83
N ALA A 47 1.42 10.33 16.56
CA ALA A 47 0.67 10.85 15.42
C ALA A 47 -0.31 9.82 14.84
N GLY A 48 -1.43 10.29 14.29
CA GLY A 48 -2.41 9.50 13.54
C GLY A 48 -3.12 8.42 14.34
N GLY A 49 -3.52 7.38 13.61
CA GLY A 49 -4.26 6.21 14.11
C GLY A 49 -5.78 6.38 14.05
N PHE A 50 -6.47 5.27 13.83
CA PHE A 50 -7.92 5.24 13.56
C PHE A 50 -8.77 5.86 14.68
N SER A 51 -8.35 5.72 15.95
CA SER A 51 -9.08 6.32 17.05
C SER A 51 -9.04 7.85 17.05
N ARG A 52 -8.00 8.49 16.48
CA ARG A 52 -7.97 9.95 16.29
C ARG A 52 -8.75 10.38 15.06
N ILE A 53 -8.65 9.63 13.97
CA ILE A 53 -9.49 9.84 12.79
C ILE A 53 -10.96 9.81 13.19
N ALA A 54 -11.40 8.80 13.96
CA ALA A 54 -12.78 8.71 14.45
C ALA A 54 -13.21 9.97 15.21
N THR A 55 -12.38 10.44 16.18
CA THR A 55 -12.67 11.66 16.92
C THR A 55 -12.80 12.88 16.00
N ARG A 56 -11.88 13.01 15.04
CA ARG A 56 -11.89 14.18 14.14
C ARG A 56 -13.08 14.15 13.19
N VAL A 57 -13.42 13.00 12.66
CA VAL A 57 -14.61 12.80 11.80
C VAL A 57 -15.89 13.14 12.57
N GLU A 58 -16.02 12.71 13.84
CA GLU A 58 -17.16 13.07 14.68
C GLU A 58 -17.27 14.59 14.87
N GLN A 59 -16.16 15.28 15.15
CA GLN A 59 -16.14 16.74 15.24
C GLN A 59 -16.57 17.41 13.92
N LEU A 60 -16.12 16.91 12.78
CA LEU A 60 -16.51 17.45 11.48
C LEU A 60 -17.98 17.18 11.15
N ARG A 61 -18.55 16.05 11.59
CA ARG A 61 -19.99 15.76 11.49
C ARG A 61 -20.83 16.71 12.33
N ASP A 62 -20.42 16.93 13.57
CA ASP A 62 -21.08 17.89 14.45
C ASP A 62 -21.04 19.30 13.89
N ASP A 63 -19.90 19.71 13.30
CA ASP A 63 -19.76 21.01 12.64
C ASP A 63 -20.67 21.12 11.42
N ALA A 64 -20.71 20.09 10.56
CA ALA A 64 -21.59 20.06 9.41
C ALA A 64 -23.07 20.17 9.82
N GLN A 65 -23.47 19.41 10.85
CA GLN A 65 -24.85 19.45 11.37
C GLN A 65 -25.20 20.85 11.90
N ARG A 66 -24.30 21.49 12.68
CA ARG A 66 -24.52 22.86 13.18
C ARG A 66 -24.66 23.89 12.06
N GLN A 67 -23.98 23.68 10.94
CA GLN A 67 -24.01 24.54 9.77
C GLN A 67 -25.14 24.17 8.78
N GLY A 68 -25.92 23.13 9.07
CA GLY A 68 -26.95 22.63 8.17
C GLY A 68 -26.40 22.11 6.84
N GLN A 69 -25.20 21.52 6.85
CA GLN A 69 -24.54 20.95 5.68
C GLN A 69 -24.65 19.43 5.68
N GLY A 70 -24.68 18.82 4.50
CA GLY A 70 -24.43 17.40 4.34
C GLY A 70 -22.96 17.08 4.64
N MET A 71 -22.66 15.83 5.05
CA MET A 71 -21.30 15.37 5.22
C MET A 71 -21.11 13.99 4.59
N LEU A 72 -19.94 13.82 3.97
CA LEU A 72 -19.41 12.54 3.48
C LEU A 72 -18.06 12.26 4.14
N PHE A 73 -17.81 10.98 4.47
CA PHE A 73 -16.50 10.52 4.86
C PHE A 73 -16.08 9.35 3.97
N LEU A 74 -15.01 9.53 3.20
CA LEU A 74 -14.59 8.64 2.13
C LEU A 74 -13.18 8.06 2.38
N HIS A 75 -12.92 6.85 1.85
CA HIS A 75 -11.60 6.23 1.85
C HIS A 75 -11.18 5.87 0.42
N ALA A 76 -10.06 6.43 -0.05
CA ALA A 76 -9.62 6.28 -1.43
C ALA A 76 -8.69 5.07 -1.69
N GLY A 77 -8.91 3.94 -0.98
CA GLY A 77 -8.22 2.68 -1.24
C GLY A 77 -6.95 2.45 -0.43
N ASP A 78 -6.40 1.25 -0.58
CA ASP A 78 -5.19 0.76 0.11
C ASP A 78 -5.33 0.78 1.65
N CYS A 79 -6.35 0.11 2.16
CA CYS A 79 -6.46 -0.12 3.58
C CYS A 79 -5.67 -1.37 4.05
N PHE A 80 -5.36 -2.30 3.14
CA PHE A 80 -4.61 -3.53 3.41
C PHE A 80 -3.11 -3.29 3.52
N GLN A 81 -2.37 -4.33 3.91
CA GLN A 81 -0.91 -4.34 4.05
C GLN A 81 -0.34 -3.45 5.17
N GLY A 82 0.97 -3.32 5.24
CA GLY A 82 1.75 -2.36 6.00
C GLY A 82 2.07 -2.74 7.45
N THR A 83 1.20 -3.46 8.16
CA THR A 83 1.42 -3.83 9.56
C THR A 83 1.05 -5.26 9.89
N LEU A 84 1.47 -5.73 11.09
CA LEU A 84 1.09 -7.05 11.63
C LEU A 84 -0.42 -7.26 11.76
N TYR A 85 -1.22 -6.21 11.79
CA TYR A 85 -2.67 -6.33 11.79
C TYR A 85 -3.17 -6.99 10.51
N PHE A 86 -2.63 -6.60 9.36
CA PHE A 86 -3.00 -7.27 8.11
C PHE A 86 -2.44 -8.69 8.05
N SER A 87 -1.16 -8.87 8.37
CA SER A 87 -0.51 -10.20 8.35
C SER A 87 -1.27 -11.23 9.21
N LEU A 88 -1.77 -10.83 10.38
CA LEU A 88 -2.51 -11.70 11.30
C LEU A 88 -3.98 -11.90 10.97
N PHE A 89 -4.63 -10.87 10.46
CA PHE A 89 -6.11 -10.86 10.38
C PHE A 89 -6.64 -10.78 8.95
N LYS A 90 -5.76 -10.65 7.94
CA LYS A 90 -6.08 -10.74 6.50
C LYS A 90 -7.34 -9.92 6.12
N GLY A 91 -7.39 -8.66 6.54
CA GLY A 91 -8.50 -7.74 6.26
C GLY A 91 -9.61 -7.71 7.32
N LYS A 92 -9.71 -8.71 8.22
CA LYS A 92 -10.75 -8.73 9.26
C LYS A 92 -10.69 -7.52 10.20
N ALA A 93 -9.48 -7.12 10.64
CA ALA A 93 -9.30 -5.96 11.49
C ALA A 93 -9.62 -4.66 10.74
N ASN A 94 -9.27 -4.61 9.45
CA ASN A 94 -9.60 -3.49 8.57
C ASN A 94 -11.12 -3.29 8.50
N ALA A 95 -11.89 -4.34 8.20
CA ALA A 95 -13.34 -4.25 8.13
C ALA A 95 -13.97 -3.78 9.45
N ASP A 96 -13.61 -4.40 10.60
CA ASP A 96 -14.17 -4.03 11.90
C ASP A 96 -13.89 -2.56 12.27
N LEU A 97 -12.69 -2.07 11.97
CA LEU A 97 -12.29 -0.70 12.31
C LEU A 97 -12.84 0.33 11.33
N LEU A 98 -12.88 0.02 10.03
CA LEU A 98 -13.49 0.89 9.03
C LEU A 98 -15.01 1.01 9.24
N ASN A 99 -15.69 -0.09 9.60
CA ASN A 99 -17.09 -0.06 10.03
C ASN A 99 -17.30 0.89 11.22
N ALA A 100 -16.37 0.86 12.21
CA ALA A 100 -16.45 1.73 13.39
C ALA A 100 -16.18 3.21 13.08
N LEU A 101 -15.52 3.53 11.95
CA LEU A 101 -15.35 4.90 11.48
C LEU A 101 -16.61 5.46 10.79
N ASN A 102 -17.60 4.61 10.49
CA ASN A 102 -18.81 4.98 9.75
C ASN A 102 -18.49 5.67 8.41
N ILE A 103 -17.71 5.00 7.58
CA ILE A 103 -17.35 5.46 6.24
C ILE A 103 -18.57 5.41 5.33
N ASP A 104 -18.74 6.42 4.47
CA ASP A 104 -19.84 6.47 3.50
C ASP A 104 -19.57 5.64 2.24
N ALA A 105 -18.32 5.54 1.81
CA ALA A 105 -17.85 4.67 0.72
C ALA A 105 -16.33 4.53 0.74
N MET A 106 -15.81 3.46 0.13
CA MET A 106 -14.38 3.22 -0.06
C MET A 106 -14.11 2.74 -1.49
N ALA A 107 -13.10 3.30 -2.17
CA ALA A 107 -12.54 2.69 -3.37
C ALA A 107 -11.64 1.50 -2.99
N LEU A 108 -11.49 0.52 -3.87
CA LEU A 108 -10.52 -0.55 -3.71
C LEU A 108 -9.22 -0.17 -4.44
N GLY A 109 -8.09 -0.32 -3.77
CA GLY A 109 -6.76 -0.06 -4.33
C GLY A 109 -6.04 -1.35 -4.75
N ASN A 110 -4.75 -1.21 -5.07
CA ASN A 110 -3.95 -2.36 -5.52
C ASN A 110 -3.55 -3.28 -4.36
N HIS A 111 -3.28 -2.74 -3.17
CA HIS A 111 -2.88 -3.57 -2.03
C HIS A 111 -4.02 -4.42 -1.45
N GLU A 112 -5.27 -4.13 -1.80
CA GLU A 112 -6.36 -5.06 -1.52
C GLU A 112 -6.17 -6.39 -2.26
N LEU A 113 -5.54 -6.40 -3.44
CA LEU A 113 -5.36 -7.58 -4.29
C LEU A 113 -3.97 -8.25 -4.20
N ASP A 114 -3.10 -7.84 -3.30
CA ASP A 114 -1.75 -8.44 -3.16
C ASP A 114 -1.78 -9.95 -2.88
N MET A 115 -2.82 -10.42 -2.21
CA MET A 115 -3.03 -11.84 -1.87
C MET A 115 -4.16 -12.50 -2.70
N GLY A 116 -4.49 -11.95 -3.87
CA GLY A 116 -5.59 -12.42 -4.71
C GLY A 116 -6.95 -11.88 -4.29
N ASN A 117 -8.01 -12.37 -4.94
CA ASN A 117 -9.37 -11.87 -4.75
C ASN A 117 -10.04 -12.37 -3.46
N GLU A 118 -9.71 -13.57 -2.96
CA GLU A 118 -10.40 -14.18 -1.81
C GLU A 118 -10.35 -13.31 -0.55
N PRO A 119 -9.21 -12.74 -0.10
CA PRO A 119 -9.18 -11.86 1.05
C PRO A 119 -10.04 -10.60 0.87
N VAL A 120 -10.16 -10.09 -0.35
CA VAL A 120 -11.03 -8.94 -0.68
C VAL A 120 -12.49 -9.33 -0.57
N ALA A 121 -12.90 -10.48 -1.12
CA ALA A 121 -14.25 -10.98 -1.03
C ALA A 121 -14.69 -11.19 0.45
N LEU A 122 -13.82 -11.76 1.28
CA LEU A 122 -14.05 -11.90 2.73
C LEU A 122 -14.16 -10.55 3.45
N PHE A 123 -13.39 -9.56 3.01
CA PHE A 123 -13.48 -8.19 3.51
C PHE A 123 -14.79 -7.53 3.10
N CYS A 124 -15.20 -7.67 1.84
CA CYS A 124 -16.46 -7.15 1.32
C CYS A 124 -17.68 -7.69 2.11
N GLN A 125 -17.71 -8.99 2.38
CA GLN A 125 -18.78 -9.63 3.16
C GLN A 125 -18.88 -9.12 4.60
N ARG A 126 -17.80 -8.52 5.12
CA ARG A 126 -17.71 -8.04 6.50
C ARG A 126 -17.95 -6.54 6.64
N THR A 127 -17.78 -5.78 5.59
CA THR A 127 -17.99 -4.32 5.59
C THR A 127 -19.47 -3.97 5.49
N ASN A 128 -19.88 -2.87 6.12
CA ASN A 128 -21.25 -2.37 6.12
C ASN A 128 -21.42 -1.07 5.31
N PHE A 129 -20.48 -0.76 4.45
CA PHE A 129 -20.46 0.40 3.57
C PHE A 129 -20.15 -0.03 2.13
N PRO A 130 -20.53 0.78 1.13
CA PRO A 130 -20.24 0.50 -0.27
C PRO A 130 -18.75 0.49 -0.59
N LEU A 131 -18.34 -0.50 -1.37
CA LEU A 131 -17.00 -0.64 -1.93
C LEU A 131 -17.07 -0.38 -3.44
N LEU A 132 -16.27 0.58 -3.91
CA LEU A 132 -16.33 1.08 -5.26
C LEU A 132 -15.17 0.49 -6.08
N ALA A 133 -15.49 -0.36 -7.02
CA ALA A 133 -14.59 -1.09 -7.92
C ALA A 133 -15.03 -0.90 -9.39
N GLY A 134 -15.34 0.33 -9.77
CA GLY A 134 -16.11 0.65 -10.97
C GLY A 134 -15.48 0.28 -12.31
N ASN A 135 -14.18 0.02 -12.36
CA ASN A 135 -13.50 -0.52 -13.54
C ASN A 135 -13.02 -1.97 -13.36
N TRP A 136 -13.51 -2.69 -12.33
CA TRP A 136 -13.26 -4.12 -12.15
C TRP A 136 -14.43 -4.91 -12.73
N ASP A 137 -14.18 -5.71 -13.78
CA ASP A 137 -15.20 -6.58 -14.36
C ASP A 137 -15.26 -7.89 -13.56
N LEU A 138 -16.27 -8.02 -12.70
CA LEU A 138 -16.52 -9.20 -11.87
C LEU A 138 -17.47 -10.22 -12.54
N SER A 139 -17.91 -9.95 -13.78
CA SER A 139 -18.90 -10.80 -14.48
C SER A 139 -18.38 -12.19 -14.82
N ASN A 140 -17.04 -12.34 -14.87
CA ASN A 140 -16.38 -13.59 -15.24
C ASN A 140 -15.82 -14.37 -14.05
N GLU A 141 -16.06 -13.92 -12.80
CA GLU A 141 -15.60 -14.66 -11.63
C GLU A 141 -16.12 -16.10 -11.64
N LEU A 142 -15.18 -17.08 -11.50
CA LEU A 142 -15.50 -18.49 -11.58
C LEU A 142 -16.51 -18.92 -10.51
N PRO A 143 -17.62 -19.57 -10.89
CA PRO A 143 -18.66 -20.03 -9.94
C PRO A 143 -18.16 -21.05 -8.91
N THR A 144 -16.97 -21.62 -9.14
CA THR A 144 -16.36 -22.63 -8.26
C THR A 144 -15.55 -22.02 -7.11
N LYS A 145 -15.40 -20.71 -7.06
CA LYS A 145 -14.76 -20.01 -5.95
C LYS A 145 -15.64 -20.04 -4.70
N ASP A 146 -15.05 -20.28 -3.53
CA ASP A 146 -15.76 -20.27 -2.25
C ASP A 146 -16.25 -18.87 -1.87
N HIS A 147 -15.52 -17.83 -2.27
CA HIS A 147 -15.83 -16.43 -2.02
C HIS A 147 -15.60 -15.60 -3.29
N ARG A 148 -16.64 -14.87 -3.72
CA ARG A 148 -16.61 -13.99 -4.87
C ARG A 148 -16.99 -12.57 -4.47
N MET A 149 -16.32 -11.57 -5.05
CA MET A 149 -16.67 -10.16 -4.86
C MET A 149 -18.01 -9.81 -5.52
N GLY A 150 -18.30 -10.42 -6.67
CA GLY A 150 -19.56 -10.23 -7.38
C GLY A 150 -20.80 -10.75 -6.65
N ASP A 151 -20.64 -11.55 -5.59
CA ASP A 151 -21.75 -12.00 -4.73
C ASP A 151 -22.04 -11.03 -3.56
N CYS A 152 -21.28 -9.94 -3.44
CA CYS A 152 -21.41 -8.98 -2.35
C CYS A 152 -22.28 -7.78 -2.80
N ASP A 153 -23.46 -7.61 -2.21
CA ASP A 153 -24.42 -6.54 -2.55
C ASP A 153 -23.84 -5.12 -2.34
N ASN A 154 -22.79 -4.98 -1.55
CA ASN A 154 -22.14 -3.71 -1.26
C ASN A 154 -20.95 -3.40 -2.18
N VAL A 155 -20.65 -4.23 -3.17
CA VAL A 155 -19.61 -3.99 -4.18
C VAL A 155 -20.25 -3.37 -5.42
N LEU A 156 -19.84 -2.16 -5.76
CA LEU A 156 -20.25 -1.46 -6.97
C LEU A 156 -19.12 -1.57 -8.01
N SER A 157 -19.28 -2.49 -8.94
CA SER A 157 -18.26 -2.86 -9.93
C SER A 157 -18.57 -2.29 -11.33
N PHE A 158 -17.83 -2.75 -12.33
CA PHE A 158 -18.08 -2.44 -13.73
C PHE A 158 -19.38 -3.12 -14.22
N ASP A 159 -20.20 -2.35 -14.89
CA ASP A 159 -21.41 -2.82 -15.53
C ASP A 159 -21.14 -3.05 -17.03
N THR A 160 -21.17 -4.31 -17.45
CA THR A 160 -20.86 -4.72 -18.82
C THR A 160 -21.96 -4.34 -19.82
N GLU A 161 -23.20 -4.08 -19.39
CA GLU A 161 -24.30 -3.65 -20.28
C GLU A 161 -24.15 -2.17 -20.64
N THR A 162 -23.88 -1.33 -19.63
CA THR A 162 -23.73 0.11 -19.80
C THR A 162 -22.30 0.54 -20.07
N GLN A 163 -21.32 -0.38 -19.99
CA GLN A 163 -19.88 -0.11 -20.12
C GLN A 163 -19.41 1.01 -19.19
N SER A 164 -19.94 1.05 -17.97
CA SER A 164 -19.70 2.12 -16.99
C SER A 164 -19.54 1.55 -15.59
N ALA A 165 -19.07 2.37 -14.66
CA ALA A 165 -19.06 2.03 -13.25
C ALA A 165 -20.48 2.08 -12.67
N GLN A 166 -20.82 1.13 -11.82
CA GLN A 166 -21.92 1.29 -10.89
C GLN A 166 -21.58 2.40 -9.88
N TYR A 167 -22.58 3.17 -9.44
CA TYR A 167 -22.37 4.32 -8.59
C TYR A 167 -23.36 4.41 -7.42
N LEU A 168 -22.93 4.99 -6.33
CA LEU A 168 -23.74 5.31 -5.16
C LEU A 168 -24.42 6.66 -5.36
N VAL A 169 -25.68 6.78 -4.94
CA VAL A 169 -26.39 8.06 -4.89
C VAL A 169 -26.70 8.43 -3.44
N LYS A 170 -26.27 9.61 -3.03
CA LYS A 170 -26.63 10.25 -1.76
C LYS A 170 -27.50 11.49 -2.03
N GLU A 171 -28.39 11.82 -1.13
CA GLU A 171 -29.25 12.99 -1.24
C GLU A 171 -28.95 13.99 -0.11
N PHE A 172 -28.72 15.24 -0.49
CA PHE A 172 -28.48 16.33 0.42
C PHE A 172 -29.41 17.50 0.08
N HIS A 173 -30.29 17.84 1.01
CA HIS A 173 -31.27 18.95 0.85
C HIS A 173 -32.16 18.81 -0.39
N GLY A 174 -32.48 17.59 -0.79
CA GLY A 174 -33.32 17.29 -1.96
C GLY A 174 -32.54 17.21 -3.29
N GLU A 175 -31.24 17.41 -3.26
CA GLU A 175 -30.36 17.30 -4.42
C GLU A 175 -29.51 16.01 -4.35
N LYS A 176 -29.38 15.33 -5.49
CA LYS A 176 -28.63 14.09 -5.60
C LYS A 176 -27.15 14.35 -5.89
N VAL A 177 -26.29 13.54 -5.27
CA VAL A 177 -24.85 13.46 -5.52
C VAL A 177 -24.52 12.01 -5.86
N ALA A 178 -23.90 11.80 -7.00
CA ALA A 178 -23.41 10.49 -7.41
C ALA A 178 -21.94 10.34 -7.01
N ILE A 179 -21.58 9.14 -6.52
CA ILE A 179 -20.22 8.78 -6.12
C ILE A 179 -19.88 7.47 -6.79
N PHE A 180 -18.81 7.42 -7.58
CA PHE A 180 -18.29 6.20 -8.17
C PHE A 180 -16.80 6.06 -7.89
N GLY A 181 -16.24 4.85 -8.08
CA GLY A 181 -14.84 4.60 -7.78
C GLY A 181 -14.10 3.98 -8.95
N LEU A 182 -12.83 4.33 -9.10
CA LEU A 182 -11.93 3.76 -10.11
C LEU A 182 -10.57 3.46 -9.52
N SER A 183 -9.89 2.47 -10.07
CA SER A 183 -8.52 2.12 -9.73
C SER A 183 -7.66 1.90 -10.98
N ILE A 184 -6.40 1.62 -10.79
CA ILE A 184 -5.38 1.48 -11.84
C ILE A 184 -5.79 0.43 -12.87
N ASP A 185 -5.75 0.77 -14.16
CA ASP A 185 -6.06 -0.13 -15.29
C ASP A 185 -5.11 -1.33 -15.33
N LYS A 186 -3.82 -1.08 -15.08
CA LYS A 186 -2.77 -2.09 -15.11
C LYS A 186 -2.58 -2.75 -13.75
N MET A 187 -3.67 -3.09 -13.08
CA MET A 187 -3.67 -3.70 -11.76
C MET A 187 -2.81 -4.96 -11.68
N SER A 188 -2.87 -5.82 -12.70
CA SER A 188 -2.06 -7.03 -12.78
C SER A 188 -0.54 -6.76 -12.85
N ASP A 189 -0.14 -5.52 -13.14
CA ASP A 189 1.26 -5.13 -13.17
C ASP A 189 1.84 -4.88 -11.77
N ILE A 190 1.02 -4.51 -10.81
CA ILE A 190 1.45 -4.05 -9.48
C ILE A 190 0.82 -4.83 -8.32
N ALA A 191 -0.19 -5.65 -8.57
CA ALA A 191 -0.87 -6.49 -7.60
C ALA A 191 -1.03 -7.92 -8.13
N ASN A 192 -1.80 -8.75 -7.44
CA ASN A 192 -2.01 -10.16 -7.78
C ASN A 192 -3.50 -10.53 -7.94
N PRO A 193 -4.28 -9.80 -8.77
CA PRO A 193 -5.66 -10.18 -9.02
C PRO A 193 -5.77 -11.55 -9.68
N ASP A 194 -6.90 -12.22 -9.48
CA ASP A 194 -7.20 -13.45 -10.18
C ASP A 194 -7.43 -13.16 -11.67
N ALA A 195 -7.10 -14.13 -12.54
CA ALA A 195 -7.18 -13.96 -14.00
C ALA A 195 -8.62 -13.71 -14.52
N ASP A 196 -9.64 -14.07 -13.74
CA ASP A 196 -11.05 -13.88 -14.07
C ASP A 196 -11.62 -12.51 -13.62
N THR A 197 -10.75 -11.58 -13.24
CA THR A 197 -11.11 -10.20 -12.89
C THR A 197 -10.33 -9.22 -13.78
N PRO A 198 -10.76 -8.99 -15.03
CA PRO A 198 -10.14 -8.00 -15.89
C PRO A 198 -10.41 -6.57 -15.41
N PHE A 199 -9.47 -5.68 -15.70
CA PHE A 199 -9.54 -4.25 -15.38
C PHE A 199 -9.77 -3.47 -16.67
N ILE A 200 -10.79 -2.62 -16.65
CA ILE A 200 -11.21 -1.81 -17.80
C ILE A 200 -10.52 -0.43 -17.71
N SER A 201 -10.33 0.22 -18.87
CA SER A 201 -9.78 1.57 -18.90
C SER A 201 -10.54 2.53 -17.98
N ALA A 202 -9.85 3.13 -17.01
CA ALA A 202 -10.44 4.04 -16.05
C ALA A 202 -11.02 5.29 -16.74
N ILE A 203 -10.30 5.84 -17.73
CA ILE A 203 -10.74 7.04 -18.46
C ILE A 203 -12.02 6.76 -19.26
N GLU A 204 -12.08 5.67 -20.02
CA GLU A 204 -13.27 5.33 -20.80
C GLU A 204 -14.45 4.97 -19.87
N THR A 205 -14.19 4.23 -18.79
CA THR A 205 -15.19 3.94 -17.76
C THR A 205 -15.73 5.24 -17.14
N ALA A 206 -14.86 6.20 -16.82
CA ALA A 206 -15.26 7.48 -16.26
C ALA A 206 -16.17 8.26 -17.22
N LYS A 207 -15.81 8.36 -18.51
CA LYS A 207 -16.63 9.04 -19.53
C LYS A 207 -18.04 8.47 -19.60
N HIS A 208 -18.17 7.15 -19.77
CA HIS A 208 -19.47 6.48 -19.84
C HIS A 208 -20.26 6.62 -18.52
N THR A 209 -19.57 6.56 -17.37
CA THR A 209 -20.21 6.72 -16.06
C THR A 209 -20.80 8.12 -15.90
N VAL A 210 -20.04 9.17 -16.22
CA VAL A 210 -20.51 10.56 -16.15
C VAL A 210 -21.72 10.77 -17.09
N GLU A 211 -21.66 10.22 -18.32
CA GLU A 211 -22.79 10.29 -19.25
C GLU A 211 -24.04 9.62 -18.68
N ASN A 212 -23.91 8.42 -18.11
CA ASN A 212 -25.03 7.69 -17.52
C ASN A 212 -25.62 8.41 -16.30
N ILE A 213 -24.77 8.98 -15.44
CA ILE A 213 -25.20 9.78 -14.29
C ILE A 213 -25.99 11.02 -14.76
N HIS A 214 -25.51 11.72 -15.80
CA HIS A 214 -26.20 12.88 -16.38
C HIS A 214 -27.53 12.49 -17.02
N GLN A 215 -27.60 11.35 -17.73
CA GLN A 215 -28.85 10.80 -18.27
C GLN A 215 -29.88 10.47 -17.17
N ALA A 216 -29.42 10.04 -15.99
CA ALA A 216 -30.26 9.86 -14.81
C ALA A 216 -30.68 11.18 -14.12
N GLY A 217 -30.29 12.33 -14.67
CA GLY A 217 -30.63 13.66 -14.18
C GLY A 217 -29.81 14.13 -12.98
N ILE A 218 -28.70 13.48 -12.68
CA ILE A 218 -27.79 13.85 -11.59
C ILE A 218 -26.61 14.63 -12.18
N LYS A 219 -26.26 15.75 -11.54
CA LYS A 219 -25.20 16.64 -12.02
C LYS A 219 -23.99 16.68 -11.08
N ASN A 220 -24.20 16.47 -9.78
CA ASN A 220 -23.16 16.55 -8.76
C ASN A 220 -22.43 15.23 -8.67
N ILE A 221 -21.17 15.20 -9.10
CA ILE A 221 -20.40 13.94 -9.24
C ILE A 221 -19.11 14.04 -8.43
N ILE A 222 -18.85 13.00 -7.63
CA ILE A 222 -17.62 12.77 -6.89
C ILE A 222 -16.99 11.47 -7.40
N LEU A 223 -15.72 11.51 -7.76
CA LEU A 223 -14.92 10.33 -8.07
C LEU A 223 -14.03 9.99 -6.87
N LEU A 224 -14.10 8.73 -6.42
CA LEU A 224 -13.19 8.17 -5.44
C LEU A 224 -12.17 7.32 -6.17
N SER A 225 -10.93 7.78 -6.23
CA SER A 225 -9.92 7.25 -7.14
C SER A 225 -8.75 6.56 -6.43
N HIS A 226 -8.27 5.47 -7.03
CA HIS A 226 -6.99 4.87 -6.68
C HIS A 226 -6.08 4.74 -7.92
N LEU A 227 -6.04 5.79 -8.76
CA LEU A 227 -5.20 5.86 -9.97
C LEU A 227 -3.79 6.40 -9.70
N GLY A 228 -3.60 7.05 -8.55
CA GLY A 228 -2.43 7.86 -8.27
C GLY A 228 -2.59 9.30 -8.76
N TYR A 229 -1.81 10.20 -8.18
CA TYR A 229 -1.97 11.65 -8.36
C TYR A 229 -1.88 12.10 -9.83
N GLU A 230 -0.86 11.61 -10.56
CA GLU A 230 -0.69 11.94 -11.98
C GLU A 230 -1.85 11.36 -12.82
N GLY A 231 -2.33 10.14 -12.47
CA GLY A 231 -3.50 9.54 -13.12
C GLY A 231 -4.79 10.33 -12.85
N ASP A 232 -4.94 10.87 -11.64
CA ASP A 232 -6.07 11.72 -11.27
C ASP A 232 -6.07 13.05 -12.03
N LEU A 233 -4.88 13.68 -12.19
CA LEU A 233 -4.73 14.91 -12.98
C LEU A 233 -5.02 14.67 -14.46
N ASP A 234 -4.53 13.54 -15.01
CA ASP A 234 -4.76 13.16 -16.40
C ASP A 234 -6.24 12.85 -16.67
N LEU A 235 -6.91 12.14 -15.76
CA LEU A 235 -8.36 11.90 -15.85
C LEU A 235 -9.16 13.22 -15.77
N ALA A 236 -8.83 14.11 -14.83
CA ALA A 236 -9.47 15.41 -14.71
C ALA A 236 -9.31 16.28 -15.96
N ALA A 237 -8.20 16.12 -16.70
CA ALA A 237 -7.96 16.82 -17.95
C ALA A 237 -8.78 16.27 -19.12
N GLN A 238 -9.22 15.01 -19.07
CA GLN A 238 -9.87 14.30 -20.18
C GLN A 238 -11.36 14.03 -19.97
N VAL A 239 -11.87 14.17 -18.75
CA VAL A 239 -13.26 13.83 -18.39
C VAL A 239 -13.90 15.04 -17.69
N ASP A 240 -14.85 15.66 -18.35
CA ASP A 240 -15.64 16.76 -17.80
C ASP A 240 -16.79 16.25 -16.92
N GLY A 241 -17.34 17.11 -16.06
CA GLY A 241 -18.54 16.85 -15.26
C GLY A 241 -18.27 16.26 -13.89
N ILE A 242 -17.02 16.00 -13.52
CA ILE A 242 -16.63 15.58 -12.16
C ILE A 242 -16.28 16.81 -11.34
N GLY A 243 -16.92 16.99 -10.17
CA GLY A 243 -16.65 18.16 -9.32
C GLY A 243 -15.37 18.02 -8.49
N ILE A 244 -15.07 16.79 -8.02
CA ILE A 244 -13.89 16.48 -7.23
C ILE A 244 -13.46 15.03 -7.41
N ILE A 245 -12.16 14.80 -7.49
CA ILE A 245 -11.50 13.51 -7.39
C ILE A 245 -10.82 13.40 -6.02
N VAL A 246 -11.22 12.41 -5.24
CA VAL A 246 -10.59 12.05 -3.98
C VAL A 246 -9.67 10.88 -4.24
N GLY A 247 -8.36 11.14 -4.29
CA GLY A 247 -7.36 10.19 -4.75
C GLY A 247 -6.57 9.48 -3.65
N GLY A 248 -5.83 8.45 -4.07
CA GLY A 248 -4.90 7.66 -3.27
C GLY A 248 -3.70 7.17 -4.07
N HIS A 249 -3.08 6.06 -3.65
CA HIS A 249 -1.98 5.34 -4.28
C HIS A 249 -0.60 6.02 -4.22
N SER A 250 -0.49 7.30 -4.55
CA SER A 250 0.80 8.00 -4.61
C SER A 250 1.25 8.60 -3.29
N HIS A 251 0.48 8.43 -2.21
CA HIS A 251 0.83 8.89 -0.85
C HIS A 251 1.09 10.39 -0.74
N ARG A 252 0.55 11.23 -1.64
CA ARG A 252 0.78 12.67 -1.63
C ARG A 252 0.10 13.34 -0.43
N LEU A 253 0.86 14.10 0.33
CA LEU A 253 0.35 14.95 1.41
C LEU A 253 0.28 16.41 0.90
N GLN A 254 -0.81 16.75 0.24
CA GLN A 254 -0.99 18.09 -0.30
C GLN A 254 -1.03 19.14 0.80
N GLY A 255 -0.37 20.27 0.55
CA GLY A 255 -0.26 21.41 1.46
C GLY A 255 1.14 21.65 1.98
N ASN A 256 1.29 22.69 2.80
CA ASN A 256 2.59 23.07 3.35
C ASN A 256 2.70 22.68 4.84
N PHE A 257 3.55 21.71 5.13
CA PHE A 257 3.89 21.21 6.47
C PHE A 257 5.34 21.49 6.85
N THR A 258 6.02 22.42 6.17
CA THR A 258 7.43 22.76 6.41
C THR A 258 7.69 23.28 7.81
N ALA A 259 6.71 23.99 8.41
CA ALA A 259 6.82 24.51 9.76
C ALA A 259 7.03 23.41 10.83
N ILE A 260 6.57 22.20 10.56
CA ILE A 260 6.71 21.03 11.46
C ILE A 260 7.65 19.95 10.91
N GLY A 261 8.36 20.25 9.79
CA GLY A 261 9.39 19.39 9.22
C GLY A 261 8.91 18.26 8.30
N LEU A 262 7.65 18.30 7.84
CA LEU A 262 7.11 17.27 6.93
C LEU A 262 7.10 17.68 5.45
N GLY A 263 7.71 18.85 5.13
CA GLY A 263 7.85 19.31 3.75
C GLY A 263 6.64 20.07 3.20
N GLU A 264 6.67 20.27 1.90
CA GLU A 264 5.64 20.95 1.14
C GLU A 264 5.33 20.18 -0.12
N ASP A 265 4.07 20.12 -0.48
CA ASP A 265 3.55 19.52 -1.69
C ASP A 265 2.59 20.52 -2.37
N ASP A 266 2.00 20.16 -3.50
CA ASP A 266 0.98 20.94 -4.16
C ASP A 266 -0.11 21.41 -3.18
N PRO A 267 -0.72 22.58 -3.39
CA PRO A 267 -1.83 23.05 -2.55
C PRO A 267 -2.96 22.02 -2.49
N TYR A 268 -3.61 21.90 -1.34
CA TYR A 268 -4.78 21.06 -1.22
C TYR A 268 -5.87 21.50 -2.20
N GLY A 269 -6.36 20.56 -3.03
CA GLY A 269 -7.39 20.85 -4.02
C GLY A 269 -6.85 21.52 -5.29
N VAL A 270 -5.82 20.94 -5.90
CA VAL A 270 -5.38 21.35 -7.24
C VAL A 270 -6.56 21.25 -8.20
N LYS A 271 -6.79 22.31 -8.99
CA LYS A 271 -7.89 22.37 -9.94
C LYS A 271 -7.40 22.15 -11.36
N VAL A 272 -7.94 21.14 -12.03
CA VAL A 272 -7.72 20.85 -13.46
C VAL A 272 -9.07 21.00 -14.16
N ASN A 273 -9.17 21.92 -15.12
CA ASN A 273 -10.45 22.34 -15.70
C ASN A 273 -11.45 22.73 -14.58
N ASP A 274 -12.58 22.03 -14.45
CA ASP A 274 -13.57 22.27 -13.39
C ASP A 274 -13.52 21.24 -12.26
N THR A 275 -12.55 20.33 -12.27
CA THR A 275 -12.37 19.24 -11.31
C THR A 275 -11.29 19.57 -10.27
N TYR A 276 -11.60 19.41 -8.98
CA TYR A 276 -10.61 19.44 -7.91
C TYR A 276 -10.00 18.07 -7.70
N VAL A 277 -8.69 18.01 -7.40
CA VAL A 277 -7.96 16.76 -7.08
C VAL A 277 -7.36 16.88 -5.69
N VAL A 278 -7.69 15.93 -4.79
CA VAL A 278 -7.24 15.92 -3.39
C VAL A 278 -6.67 14.57 -2.97
N GLN A 279 -5.59 14.59 -2.17
CA GLN A 279 -5.03 13.42 -1.46
C GLN A 279 -4.63 13.80 -0.04
N ALA A 280 -4.66 12.83 0.90
CA ALA A 280 -4.48 13.08 2.33
C ALA A 280 -3.30 12.32 2.96
N GLY A 281 -2.21 12.12 2.23
CA GLY A 281 -1.03 11.43 2.73
C GLY A 281 -1.22 9.91 2.83
N TYR A 282 -0.78 9.30 3.94
CA TYR A 282 -0.77 7.84 4.11
C TYR A 282 -0.64 7.43 5.59
N HIS A 283 -0.74 6.12 5.87
CA HIS A 283 -0.53 5.48 7.19
C HIS A 283 -1.43 6.04 8.31
N ALA A 284 -2.62 6.54 7.95
CA ALA A 284 -3.56 7.12 8.90
C ALA A 284 -2.97 8.25 9.77
N LEU A 285 -1.92 8.92 9.30
CA LEU A 285 -1.28 10.06 10.00
C LEU A 285 -2.12 11.33 9.90
N THR A 286 -2.69 11.52 8.73
CA THR A 286 -3.41 12.70 8.29
C THR A 286 -4.81 12.36 7.80
N MET A 287 -5.64 13.36 7.68
CA MET A 287 -6.91 13.31 6.95
C MET A 287 -7.14 14.63 6.22
N GLY A 288 -7.77 14.56 5.06
CA GLY A 288 -8.21 15.72 4.31
C GLY A 288 -9.66 16.05 4.59
N HIS A 289 -10.01 17.33 4.51
CA HIS A 289 -11.39 17.75 4.49
C HIS A 289 -11.57 19.06 3.71
N CYS A 290 -12.76 19.21 3.11
CA CYS A 290 -13.14 20.45 2.43
C CYS A 290 -14.64 20.70 2.54
N VAL A 291 -15.03 21.92 2.18
CA VAL A 291 -16.43 22.29 1.96
C VAL A 291 -16.60 22.57 0.47
N LEU A 292 -17.43 21.79 -0.19
CA LEU A 292 -17.78 21.94 -1.59
C LEU A 292 -19.18 22.54 -1.73
N GLU A 293 -19.34 23.40 -2.70
CA GLU A 293 -20.63 23.92 -3.15
C GLU A 293 -20.79 23.58 -4.63
N PHE A 294 -21.85 22.82 -4.96
CA PHE A 294 -22.24 22.54 -6.34
C PHE A 294 -23.30 23.53 -6.80
N ASP A 295 -23.11 24.13 -7.96
CA ASP A 295 -24.07 25.00 -8.60
C ASP A 295 -25.18 24.20 -9.33
N GLU A 296 -26.10 24.91 -10.00
CA GLU A 296 -27.21 24.31 -10.76
C GLU A 296 -26.76 23.45 -11.95
N ASN A 297 -25.52 23.56 -12.39
CA ASN A 297 -24.91 22.80 -13.46
C ASN A 297 -24.09 21.61 -12.98
N GLY A 298 -23.86 21.49 -11.66
CA GLY A 298 -23.02 20.48 -11.05
C GLY A 298 -21.54 20.89 -10.98
N THR A 299 -21.21 22.16 -11.30
CA THR A 299 -19.84 22.66 -11.16
C THR A 299 -19.52 22.88 -9.69
N ALA A 300 -18.42 22.30 -9.23
CA ALA A 300 -17.98 22.42 -7.85
C ALA A 300 -17.15 23.69 -7.62
N THR A 301 -17.40 24.33 -6.47
CA THR A 301 -16.53 25.36 -5.90
C THR A 301 -16.07 24.90 -4.51
N MET A 302 -14.76 24.83 -4.30
CA MET A 302 -14.19 24.53 -2.99
C MET A 302 -14.13 25.83 -2.17
N LEU A 303 -14.99 25.93 -1.15
CA LEU A 303 -15.06 27.10 -0.27
C LEU A 303 -13.95 27.12 0.77
N SER A 304 -13.50 25.97 1.20
CA SER A 304 -12.36 25.75 2.10
C SER A 304 -11.89 24.32 1.98
N GLY A 305 -10.62 24.06 2.28
CA GLY A 305 -10.09 22.70 2.30
C GLY A 305 -8.65 22.66 2.79
N GLN A 306 -8.27 21.57 3.46
CA GLN A 306 -6.92 21.31 3.92
C GLN A 306 -6.72 19.86 4.32
N ASN A 307 -5.46 19.43 4.38
CA ASN A 307 -5.05 18.26 5.12
C ASN A 307 -4.68 18.63 6.56
N GLU A 308 -4.96 17.73 7.50
CA GLU A 308 -4.67 17.91 8.91
C GLU A 308 -3.85 16.74 9.44
N LEU A 309 -2.72 17.03 10.08
CA LEU A 309 -1.95 16.05 10.86
C LEU A 309 -2.61 15.87 12.23
N LEU A 310 -2.91 14.62 12.61
CA LEU A 310 -3.60 14.32 13.86
C LEU A 310 -2.61 13.92 14.95
N LEU A 311 -2.49 14.71 16.02
CA LEU A 311 -1.52 14.50 17.08
C LEU A 311 -2.15 14.15 18.44
N GLY A 312 -1.37 13.43 19.24
CA GLY A 312 -1.62 13.29 20.68
C GLY A 312 -1.08 14.48 21.46
N ARG A 313 -1.53 14.62 22.72
CA ARG A 313 -1.22 15.77 23.58
C ARG A 313 0.18 15.75 24.22
N ARG A 314 0.89 14.62 24.17
CA ARG A 314 2.20 14.46 24.81
C ARG A 314 3.30 14.56 23.77
N ILE A 315 4.40 15.19 24.16
CA ILE A 315 5.58 15.43 23.34
C ILE A 315 6.79 14.84 24.09
N PHE A 316 7.71 14.23 23.34
CA PHE A 316 8.80 13.43 23.88
C PHE A 316 10.12 13.75 23.20
N TRP A 317 11.24 13.47 23.90
CA TRP A 317 12.58 13.57 23.32
C TRP A 317 13.00 12.32 22.51
N ASP A 318 12.37 11.19 22.78
CA ASP A 318 12.74 9.90 22.20
C ASP A 318 11.63 9.28 21.33
N SER A 319 12.04 8.47 20.37
CA SER A 319 11.14 7.77 19.44
C SER A 319 10.27 6.70 20.12
N THR A 320 10.64 6.25 21.32
CA THR A 320 9.85 5.27 22.09
C THR A 320 8.73 5.91 22.91
N LEU A 321 8.64 7.25 22.89
CA LEU A 321 7.63 8.07 23.59
C LEU A 321 7.63 7.88 25.10
N ASN A 322 8.79 7.77 25.72
CA ASN A 322 8.97 7.59 27.16
C ASN A 322 9.52 8.84 27.85
N GLU A 323 10.52 9.51 27.26
CA GLU A 323 11.18 10.68 27.82
C GLU A 323 10.40 11.96 27.44
N GLN A 324 9.64 12.52 28.38
CA GLN A 324 8.87 13.74 28.15
C GLN A 324 9.79 14.98 28.13
N LEU A 325 9.39 16.01 27.40
CA LEU A 325 10.06 17.31 27.43
C LEU A 325 9.97 17.95 28.81
N ASP A 326 10.99 18.74 29.17
CA ASP A 326 10.92 19.65 30.31
C ASP A 326 9.76 20.62 30.14
N GLN A 327 9.13 21.05 31.25
CA GLN A 327 7.87 21.78 31.21
C GLN A 327 7.93 23.05 30.33
N GLY A 328 9.00 23.86 30.44
CA GLY A 328 9.12 25.10 29.64
C GLY A 328 9.27 24.84 28.14
N VAL A 329 10.03 23.81 27.78
CA VAL A 329 10.20 23.38 26.38
C VAL A 329 8.92 22.75 25.86
N PHE A 330 8.21 22.01 26.69
CA PHE A 330 6.92 21.42 26.36
C PHE A 330 5.86 22.49 26.05
N GLU A 331 5.75 23.53 26.90
CA GLU A 331 4.81 24.63 26.69
C GLU A 331 5.09 25.36 25.38
N GLU A 332 6.34 25.67 25.10
CA GLU A 332 6.76 26.30 23.87
C GLU A 332 6.47 25.46 22.61
N ALA A 333 6.79 24.17 22.67
CA ALA A 333 6.48 23.23 21.58
C ALA A 333 4.96 23.10 21.36
N CYS A 334 4.17 23.07 22.45
CA CYS A 334 2.70 23.03 22.37
C CYS A 334 2.15 24.31 21.72
N ASP A 335 2.61 25.48 22.16
CA ASP A 335 2.15 26.77 21.60
C ASP A 335 2.48 26.84 20.10
N PHE A 336 3.67 26.43 19.71
CA PHE A 336 4.07 26.35 18.30
C PHE A 336 3.16 25.43 17.50
N ILE A 337 2.93 24.21 17.96
CA ILE A 337 2.11 23.18 17.30
C ILE A 337 0.65 23.65 17.21
N HIS A 338 0.08 24.23 18.26
CA HIS A 338 -1.29 24.74 18.27
C HIS A 338 -1.47 25.97 17.35
N GLY A 339 -0.40 26.70 17.06
CA GLY A 339 -0.39 27.80 16.09
C GLY A 339 -0.44 27.34 14.63
N GLN A 340 -0.24 26.04 14.33
CA GLN A 340 -0.26 25.54 12.97
C GLN A 340 -1.69 25.22 12.51
N PRO A 341 -2.19 25.81 11.40
CA PRO A 341 -3.57 25.62 10.97
C PRO A 341 -3.89 24.20 10.49
N ASN A 342 -2.87 23.45 10.07
CA ASN A 342 -2.95 22.11 9.52
C ASN A 342 -2.55 21.01 10.52
N VAL A 343 -2.56 21.32 11.82
CA VAL A 343 -2.30 20.37 12.89
C VAL A 343 -3.47 20.35 13.88
N VAL A 344 -3.95 19.15 14.20
CA VAL A 344 -5.03 18.96 15.16
C VAL A 344 -4.59 18.03 16.29
N VAL A 345 -4.60 18.56 17.50
CA VAL A 345 -4.36 17.78 18.72
C VAL A 345 -5.68 17.20 19.20
N CYS A 346 -5.86 15.89 19.13
CA CYS A 346 -7.11 15.25 19.51
C CYS A 346 -6.92 14.00 20.38
N LYS A 347 -7.95 13.67 21.15
CA LYS A 347 -8.02 12.45 21.94
C LYS A 347 -8.32 11.25 21.05
N LYS A 348 -8.05 10.05 21.56
CA LYS A 348 -8.50 8.81 20.97
C LYS A 348 -10.01 8.60 21.20
N HIS A 349 -10.74 8.21 20.17
CA HIS A 349 -12.16 7.86 20.28
C HIS A 349 -12.33 6.59 21.11
N PRO A 350 -13.18 6.60 22.17
CA PRO A 350 -13.23 5.51 23.13
C PRO A 350 -13.66 4.17 22.51
N GLU A 351 -14.70 4.16 21.67
CA GLU A 351 -15.25 2.92 21.10
C GLU A 351 -14.28 2.31 20.08
N THR A 352 -13.70 3.10 19.19
CA THR A 352 -12.69 2.62 18.22
C THR A 352 -11.45 2.09 18.94
N GLN A 353 -11.01 2.77 20.02
CA GLN A 353 -9.90 2.31 20.84
C GLN A 353 -10.22 1.01 21.60
N ALA A 354 -11.47 0.84 22.05
CA ALA A 354 -11.90 -0.39 22.72
C ALA A 354 -11.85 -1.58 21.75
N ILE A 355 -12.30 -1.43 20.50
CA ILE A 355 -12.20 -2.48 19.48
C ILE A 355 -10.75 -2.93 19.31
N LEU A 356 -9.81 -1.98 19.22
CA LEU A 356 -8.38 -2.27 19.11
C LEU A 356 -7.86 -3.00 20.34
N ASN A 357 -8.15 -2.48 21.54
CA ASN A 357 -7.64 -3.02 22.80
C ASN A 357 -8.15 -4.43 23.09
N ASP A 358 -9.42 -4.69 22.80
CA ASP A 358 -10.08 -5.93 23.22
C ASP A 358 -9.91 -7.05 22.19
N LYS A 359 -9.95 -6.72 20.89
CA LYS A 359 -9.96 -7.73 19.84
C LYS A 359 -8.59 -7.98 19.20
N TYR A 360 -7.76 -6.95 19.02
CA TYR A 360 -6.63 -7.01 18.10
C TYR A 360 -5.26 -6.83 18.76
N ILE A 361 -5.07 -5.77 19.56
CA ILE A 361 -3.80 -5.45 20.21
C ILE A 361 -3.21 -6.63 20.99
N PRO A 362 -3.97 -7.38 21.83
CA PRO A 362 -3.39 -8.47 22.62
C PRO A 362 -2.72 -9.55 21.76
N ARG A 363 -3.33 -9.89 20.61
CA ARG A 363 -2.77 -10.88 19.68
C ARG A 363 -1.53 -10.36 18.97
N VAL A 364 -1.56 -9.09 18.52
CA VAL A 364 -0.40 -8.42 17.91
C VAL A 364 0.75 -8.35 18.90
N ARG A 365 0.52 -7.89 20.15
CA ARG A 365 1.56 -7.81 21.17
C ARG A 365 2.14 -9.18 21.54
N LYS A 366 1.30 -10.21 21.63
CA LYS A 366 1.76 -11.58 21.86
C LYS A 366 2.72 -12.02 20.75
N LEU A 367 2.38 -11.75 19.50
CA LEU A 367 3.23 -12.10 18.37
C LEU A 367 4.50 -11.24 18.32
N GLN A 368 4.38 -9.94 18.57
CA GLN A 368 5.52 -9.02 18.65
C GLN A 368 6.58 -9.47 19.66
N SER A 369 6.13 -10.01 20.79
CA SER A 369 7.02 -10.50 21.84
C SER A 369 7.55 -11.92 21.62
N GLN A 370 7.06 -12.65 20.61
CA GLN A 370 7.54 -14.00 20.33
C GLN A 370 8.92 -13.96 19.70
N VAL A 371 9.92 -14.39 20.47
CA VAL A 371 11.28 -14.57 19.97
C VAL A 371 11.34 -15.84 19.11
N ILE A 372 11.79 -15.71 17.88
CA ILE A 372 11.90 -16.82 16.91
C ILE A 372 13.34 -17.18 16.57
N ALA A 373 14.29 -16.25 16.80
CA ALA A 373 15.71 -16.48 16.58
C ALA A 373 16.55 -15.57 17.48
N ASN A 374 17.84 -15.81 17.52
CA ASN A 374 18.83 -14.90 18.10
C ASN A 374 19.97 -14.70 17.12
N VAL A 375 20.38 -13.44 16.91
CA VAL A 375 21.46 -13.05 16.02
C VAL A 375 22.64 -12.56 16.86
N ALA A 376 23.79 -13.22 16.72
CA ALA A 376 25.00 -12.91 17.50
C ALA A 376 25.67 -11.60 17.04
N GLU A 377 25.60 -11.32 15.73
CA GLU A 377 26.21 -10.15 15.10
C GLU A 377 25.22 -9.47 14.16
N LYS A 378 25.43 -8.16 13.87
CA LYS A 378 24.61 -7.44 12.91
C LYS A 378 24.60 -8.15 11.56
N LYS A 379 23.41 -8.43 11.03
CA LYS A 379 23.19 -8.94 9.68
C LYS A 379 22.86 -7.78 8.75
N ARG A 380 23.77 -7.51 7.85
CA ARG A 380 23.71 -6.36 6.96
C ARG A 380 22.79 -6.65 5.76
N HIS A 381 21.98 -5.65 5.39
CA HIS A 381 21.30 -5.61 4.11
C HIS A 381 21.76 -4.41 3.30
N VAL A 382 22.11 -4.64 2.05
CA VAL A 382 22.34 -3.64 1.00
C VAL A 382 21.64 -4.09 -0.27
N ARG A 383 21.15 -3.12 -1.04
CA ARG A 383 20.46 -3.44 -2.30
C ARG A 383 21.41 -3.89 -3.39
N ILE A 384 22.52 -3.20 -3.54
CA ILE A 384 23.61 -3.54 -4.48
C ILE A 384 24.84 -3.84 -3.65
N PRO A 385 25.62 -4.89 -3.97
CA PRO A 385 26.91 -5.15 -3.32
C PRO A 385 27.84 -3.95 -3.41
N ASP A 386 28.57 -3.69 -2.33
CA ASP A 386 29.59 -2.65 -2.23
C ASP A 386 30.94 -3.24 -1.82
N GLU A 387 31.90 -2.39 -1.43
CA GLU A 387 33.25 -2.77 -1.01
C GLU A 387 33.29 -3.74 0.19
N PHE A 388 32.20 -3.82 0.97
CA PHE A 388 32.05 -4.76 2.09
C PHE A 388 31.25 -6.02 1.71
N GLY A 389 30.90 -6.20 0.44
CA GLY A 389 30.15 -7.33 -0.09
C GLY A 389 28.66 -7.07 -0.25
N GLY A 390 27.91 -8.16 -0.52
CA GLY A 390 26.47 -8.12 -0.71
C GLY A 390 25.66 -8.14 0.59
N SER A 391 24.33 -8.27 0.45
CA SER A 391 23.43 -8.47 1.58
C SER A 391 23.67 -9.83 2.23
N GLU A 392 23.76 -9.86 3.56
CA GLU A 392 23.79 -11.11 4.33
C GLU A 392 22.36 -11.67 4.55
N LEU A 393 21.34 -10.82 4.45
CA LEU A 393 19.95 -11.17 4.73
C LEU A 393 19.16 -11.62 3.49
N ALA A 394 19.34 -10.96 2.35
CA ALA A 394 18.53 -11.25 1.17
C ALA A 394 18.71 -12.70 0.66
N PRO A 395 19.92 -13.30 0.65
CA PRO A 395 20.08 -14.73 0.35
C PRO A 395 19.41 -15.65 1.38
N ALA A 396 19.40 -15.28 2.67
CA ALA A 396 18.69 -16.03 3.70
C ALA A 396 17.17 -15.96 3.54
N VAL A 397 16.66 -14.80 3.12
CA VAL A 397 15.24 -14.66 2.74
C VAL A 397 14.91 -15.51 1.52
N ALA A 398 15.74 -15.49 0.47
CA ALA A 398 15.59 -16.38 -0.68
C ALA A 398 15.60 -17.87 -0.27
N HIS A 399 16.50 -18.27 0.65
CA HIS A 399 16.51 -19.63 1.23
C HIS A 399 15.17 -19.98 1.86
N SER A 400 14.55 -19.05 2.60
CA SER A 400 13.29 -19.33 3.28
C SER A 400 12.14 -19.69 2.34
N PHE A 401 12.12 -19.14 1.12
CA PHE A 401 11.12 -19.49 0.10
C PHE A 401 11.26 -20.95 -0.32
N LEU A 402 12.48 -21.34 -0.66
CA LEU A 402 12.82 -22.71 -1.03
C LEU A 402 12.53 -23.67 0.14
N TYR A 403 12.90 -23.30 1.36
CA TYR A 403 12.65 -24.09 2.56
C TYR A 403 11.14 -24.34 2.76
N ALA A 404 10.34 -23.27 2.79
CA ALA A 404 8.90 -23.36 3.04
C ALA A 404 8.16 -24.18 1.96
N LEU A 405 8.50 -23.99 0.69
CA LEU A 405 7.90 -24.74 -0.42
C LEU A 405 8.34 -26.21 -0.42
N ASN A 406 9.62 -26.52 -0.15
CA ASN A 406 10.11 -27.90 -0.10
C ASN A 406 9.55 -28.66 1.09
N LYS A 407 9.34 -28.01 2.24
CA LYS A 407 8.62 -28.58 3.39
C LYS A 407 7.19 -29.01 3.03
N ARG A 408 6.60 -28.38 2.00
CA ARG A 408 5.27 -28.70 1.44
C ARG A 408 5.32 -29.64 0.21
N GLY A 409 6.52 -30.14 -0.14
CA GLY A 409 6.70 -31.17 -1.18
C GLY A 409 6.87 -30.65 -2.61
N HIS A 410 7.04 -29.35 -2.83
CA HIS A 410 7.09 -28.74 -4.18
C HIS A 410 8.41 -28.98 -4.95
N LYS A 411 9.47 -29.48 -4.30
CA LYS A 411 10.77 -29.83 -4.92
C LYS A 411 11.43 -28.67 -5.68
N VAL A 412 11.46 -27.51 -5.07
CA VAL A 412 12.13 -26.31 -5.61
C VAL A 412 13.65 -26.48 -5.50
N GLN A 413 14.39 -26.08 -6.54
CA GLN A 413 15.83 -26.28 -6.65
C GLN A 413 16.63 -25.03 -6.33
N PHE A 414 16.11 -23.84 -6.69
CA PHE A 414 16.76 -22.56 -6.46
C PHE A 414 15.75 -21.47 -6.12
N ALA A 415 16.25 -20.37 -5.56
CA ALA A 415 15.44 -19.18 -5.27
C ALA A 415 16.12 -17.91 -5.78
N ILE A 416 15.30 -16.97 -6.28
CA ILE A 416 15.70 -15.61 -6.65
C ILE A 416 14.84 -14.63 -5.87
N HIS A 417 15.48 -13.65 -5.23
CA HIS A 417 14.81 -12.59 -4.48
C HIS A 417 15.34 -11.21 -4.88
N ASN A 418 14.46 -10.28 -5.22
CA ASN A 418 14.84 -8.90 -5.53
C ASN A 418 15.19 -8.14 -4.24
N ALA A 419 16.27 -7.38 -4.26
CA ALA A 419 16.80 -6.69 -3.08
C ALA A 419 15.78 -5.77 -2.38
N GLY A 420 14.90 -5.14 -3.15
CA GLY A 420 13.87 -4.22 -2.66
C GLY A 420 12.87 -4.83 -1.68
N GLY A 421 12.70 -6.15 -1.71
CA GLY A 421 11.82 -6.87 -0.78
C GLY A 421 12.32 -6.87 0.67
N VAL A 422 13.64 -6.76 0.89
CA VAL A 422 14.24 -6.61 2.23
C VAL A 422 14.41 -5.13 2.53
N ARG A 423 13.88 -4.65 3.65
CA ARG A 423 13.78 -3.21 3.94
C ARG A 423 14.80 -2.69 4.95
N THR A 424 15.41 -3.55 5.75
CA THR A 424 16.35 -3.15 6.81
C THR A 424 17.36 -4.24 7.13
N SER A 425 18.42 -3.89 7.86
CA SER A 425 19.35 -4.82 8.49
C SER A 425 18.79 -5.34 9.82
N LEU A 426 19.29 -6.47 10.32
CA LEU A 426 19.00 -6.98 11.66
C LEU A 426 20.17 -6.66 12.61
N ASN A 427 19.85 -6.09 13.77
CA ASN A 427 20.81 -5.84 14.83
C ASN A 427 21.02 -7.11 15.69
N PRO A 428 22.15 -7.23 16.42
CA PRO A 428 22.39 -8.31 17.35
C PRO A 428 21.29 -8.39 18.43
N GLY A 429 20.94 -9.59 18.83
CA GLY A 429 19.96 -9.85 19.88
C GLY A 429 18.81 -10.77 19.44
N ASN A 430 17.75 -10.77 20.22
CA ASN A 430 16.56 -11.55 19.93
C ASN A 430 15.80 -10.97 18.74
N ILE A 431 15.40 -11.84 17.83
CA ILE A 431 14.56 -11.51 16.68
C ILE A 431 13.15 -12.02 16.95
N THR A 432 12.20 -11.13 16.80
CA THR A 432 10.77 -11.44 16.97
C THR A 432 10.07 -11.51 15.62
N VAL A 433 8.85 -12.06 15.62
CA VAL A 433 7.98 -12.02 14.43
C VAL A 433 7.75 -10.58 13.96
N ALA A 434 7.66 -9.62 14.90
CA ALA A 434 7.51 -8.20 14.54
C ALA A 434 8.72 -7.62 13.82
N ASP A 435 9.93 -8.03 14.18
CA ASP A 435 11.14 -7.59 13.47
C ASP A 435 11.14 -8.08 12.01
N VAL A 436 10.63 -9.29 11.77
CA VAL A 436 10.51 -9.84 10.43
C VAL A 436 9.34 -9.23 9.67
N ALA A 437 8.11 -9.46 10.10
CA ALA A 437 6.91 -9.11 9.33
C ALA A 437 6.51 -7.62 9.43
N GLY A 438 7.03 -6.89 10.44
CA GLY A 438 6.73 -5.47 10.61
C GLY A 438 7.83 -4.52 10.12
N ARG A 439 9.07 -4.99 9.95
CA ARG A 439 10.22 -4.12 9.63
C ARG A 439 11.08 -4.65 8.49
N LEU A 440 11.42 -5.94 8.53
CA LEU A 440 12.33 -6.54 7.53
C LEU A 440 11.61 -6.80 6.21
N LEU A 441 10.46 -7.46 6.27
CA LEU A 441 9.62 -7.91 5.15
C LEU A 441 8.16 -7.44 5.37
N PRO A 442 7.90 -6.12 5.39
CA PRO A 442 6.60 -5.59 5.79
C PRO A 442 5.48 -5.84 4.76
N PHE A 443 5.83 -6.20 3.55
CA PHE A 443 4.87 -6.48 2.49
C PHE A 443 4.46 -7.95 2.49
N ALA A 444 3.16 -8.23 2.54
CA ALA A 444 2.64 -9.59 2.49
C ALA A 444 2.58 -10.13 1.04
N VAL A 445 3.59 -9.82 0.24
CA VAL A 445 3.70 -10.33 -1.14
C VAL A 445 3.83 -11.86 -1.09
N PRO A 446 2.95 -12.63 -1.76
CA PRO A 446 3.04 -14.07 -1.78
C PRO A 446 4.28 -14.53 -2.55
N ILE A 447 4.74 -15.74 -2.23
CA ILE A 447 5.77 -16.42 -3.00
C ILE A 447 5.14 -17.47 -3.92
N GLY A 448 5.86 -17.85 -4.96
CA GLY A 448 5.44 -18.93 -5.84
C GLY A 448 6.61 -19.74 -6.38
N PHE A 449 6.31 -20.72 -7.22
CA PHE A 449 7.33 -21.49 -7.94
C PHE A 449 6.96 -21.62 -9.42
N TYR A 450 7.98 -21.82 -10.24
CA TYR A 450 7.89 -21.88 -11.69
C TYR A 450 8.92 -22.83 -12.26
N ASP A 451 8.63 -23.42 -13.42
CA ASP A 451 9.56 -24.24 -14.17
C ASP A 451 10.10 -23.42 -15.35
N VAL A 452 11.43 -23.25 -15.42
CA VAL A 452 12.14 -22.48 -16.46
C VAL A 452 13.36 -23.22 -16.97
N GLN A 453 13.78 -22.91 -18.20
CA GLN A 453 15.06 -23.38 -18.74
C GLN A 453 16.24 -22.56 -18.17
N GLY A 454 17.43 -23.15 -18.11
CA GLY A 454 18.60 -22.46 -17.54
C GLY A 454 18.97 -21.16 -18.28
N LYS A 455 18.77 -21.09 -19.60
CA LYS A 455 18.93 -19.85 -20.38
C LYS A 455 18.00 -18.73 -19.91
N VAL A 456 16.79 -19.06 -19.47
CA VAL A 456 15.82 -18.09 -18.92
C VAL A 456 16.32 -17.55 -17.58
N VAL A 457 16.85 -18.42 -16.70
CA VAL A 457 17.47 -17.98 -15.43
C VAL A 457 18.62 -17.00 -15.70
N ARG A 458 19.49 -17.32 -16.65
CA ARG A 458 20.61 -16.46 -17.07
C ARG A 458 20.13 -15.08 -17.51
N LEU A 459 19.12 -15.01 -18.37
CA LEU A 459 18.57 -13.77 -18.88
C LEU A 459 17.83 -12.96 -17.80
N ALA A 460 17.11 -13.63 -16.90
CA ALA A 460 16.43 -12.96 -15.79
C ALA A 460 17.41 -12.31 -14.80
N LEU A 461 18.49 -13.02 -14.44
CA LEU A 461 19.55 -12.46 -13.60
C LEU A 461 20.23 -11.27 -14.28
N GLU A 462 20.55 -11.38 -15.56
CA GLU A 462 21.16 -10.30 -16.32
C GLU A 462 20.24 -9.08 -16.43
N GLY A 463 18.99 -9.30 -16.78
CA GLY A 463 17.99 -8.22 -16.91
C GLY A 463 17.81 -7.45 -15.60
N ALA A 464 17.67 -8.16 -14.49
CA ALA A 464 17.52 -7.56 -13.16
C ALA A 464 18.74 -6.74 -12.73
N ILE A 465 19.96 -7.23 -12.99
CA ILE A 465 21.20 -6.49 -12.67
C ILE A 465 21.34 -5.27 -13.60
N ASN A 466 21.07 -5.42 -14.91
CA ASN A 466 21.07 -4.30 -15.84
C ASN A 466 20.11 -3.20 -15.40
N ASN A 467 18.92 -3.59 -14.95
CA ASN A 467 17.90 -2.67 -14.43
C ASN A 467 18.37 -1.97 -13.15
N ALA A 468 18.97 -2.70 -12.21
CA ALA A 468 19.49 -2.15 -10.96
C ALA A 468 20.62 -1.14 -11.15
N LEU A 469 21.48 -1.37 -12.15
CA LEU A 469 22.69 -0.60 -12.41
C LEU A 469 22.54 0.43 -13.55
N ASN A 470 21.39 0.54 -14.19
CA ASN A 470 21.15 1.32 -15.42
C ASN A 470 22.12 0.93 -16.55
N ASN A 471 22.47 -0.35 -16.65
CA ASN A 471 23.45 -0.82 -17.61
C ASN A 471 22.83 -1.19 -18.96
N GLY A 472 22.70 -0.20 -19.84
CA GLY A 472 22.13 -0.34 -21.18
C GLY A 472 20.60 -0.40 -21.21
N VAL A 473 19.94 -0.01 -20.11
CA VAL A 473 18.49 0.20 -19.97
C VAL A 473 18.26 1.37 -19.01
N GLU A 474 17.13 2.04 -19.14
CA GLU A 474 16.64 2.95 -18.12
C GLU A 474 15.99 2.10 -17.02
N GLY A 475 16.68 1.97 -15.89
CA GLY A 475 16.26 1.09 -14.81
C GLY A 475 15.30 1.76 -13.83
N THR A 476 14.55 0.94 -13.11
CA THR A 476 13.60 1.39 -12.07
C THR A 476 14.25 1.54 -10.69
N GLY A 477 15.54 1.17 -10.57
CA GLY A 477 16.36 1.38 -9.39
C GLY A 477 16.94 0.13 -8.76
N SER A 478 17.72 0.34 -7.72
CA SER A 478 18.55 -0.68 -7.04
C SER A 478 17.76 -1.83 -6.40
N GLY A 479 16.44 -1.68 -6.25
CA GLY A 479 15.58 -2.72 -5.68
C GLY A 479 15.50 -4.00 -6.50
N SER A 480 15.74 -3.93 -7.80
CA SER A 480 15.69 -5.08 -8.70
C SER A 480 16.87 -6.03 -8.59
N TYR A 481 17.99 -5.62 -7.96
CA TYR A 481 19.20 -6.44 -7.88
C TYR A 481 18.89 -7.83 -7.30
N PRO A 482 19.29 -8.94 -8.00
CA PRO A 482 18.94 -10.29 -7.58
C PRO A 482 19.87 -10.82 -6.50
N TYR A 483 19.30 -11.30 -5.40
CA TYR A 483 19.95 -12.16 -4.43
C TYR A 483 19.41 -13.57 -4.56
N THR A 484 20.27 -14.56 -4.47
CA THR A 484 19.91 -15.96 -4.80
C THR A 484 20.22 -16.93 -3.68
N HIS A 485 19.54 -18.08 -3.70
CA HIS A 485 19.90 -19.26 -2.95
C HIS A 485 19.99 -20.46 -3.90
N ASN A 486 21.01 -21.31 -3.74
CA ASN A 486 21.36 -22.43 -4.61
C ASN A 486 21.71 -22.03 -6.06
N LEU A 487 21.98 -20.76 -6.33
CA LEU A 487 22.56 -20.28 -7.58
C LEU A 487 23.86 -19.52 -7.29
N ASN A 488 24.86 -19.74 -8.12
CA ASN A 488 26.13 -19.00 -8.14
C ASN A 488 26.41 -18.52 -9.56
N PHE A 489 26.88 -17.27 -9.71
CA PHE A 489 27.17 -16.69 -11.03
C PHE A 489 28.10 -15.51 -10.92
N GLU A 490 28.67 -15.09 -12.06
CA GLU A 490 29.47 -13.87 -12.21
C GLU A 490 28.76 -12.93 -13.18
N TYR A 491 28.79 -11.62 -12.90
CA TYR A 491 28.26 -10.61 -13.80
C TYR A 491 29.40 -9.78 -14.40
N GLN A 492 29.47 -9.73 -15.75
CA GLN A 492 30.44 -8.97 -16.51
C GLN A 492 29.75 -7.80 -17.24
N ALA A 493 29.88 -6.60 -16.66
CA ALA A 493 29.18 -5.41 -17.15
C ALA A 493 29.52 -5.04 -18.60
N ASP A 494 30.76 -5.28 -19.04
CA ASP A 494 31.28 -4.92 -20.37
C ASP A 494 30.96 -5.98 -21.44
N ALA A 495 30.44 -7.14 -21.06
CA ALA A 495 30.07 -8.17 -22.01
C ALA A 495 28.81 -7.74 -22.81
N PRO A 496 28.60 -8.25 -24.05
CA PRO A 496 27.39 -7.99 -24.82
C PRO A 496 26.14 -8.37 -24.04
N LYS A 497 25.04 -7.59 -24.22
CA LYS A 497 23.73 -7.90 -23.63
C LYS A 497 23.29 -9.31 -24.03
N GLY A 498 22.78 -10.08 -23.07
CA GLY A 498 22.46 -11.49 -23.17
C GLY A 498 23.63 -12.45 -22.89
N GLN A 499 24.82 -11.93 -22.60
CA GLN A 499 26.03 -12.70 -22.33
C GLN A 499 26.79 -12.24 -21.07
N ARG A 500 26.17 -11.39 -20.24
CA ARG A 500 26.82 -10.79 -19.05
C ARG A 500 26.89 -11.73 -17.87
N ILE A 501 26.01 -12.73 -17.78
CA ILE A 501 26.05 -13.76 -16.74
C ILE A 501 26.98 -14.88 -17.19
N LYS A 502 28.03 -15.11 -16.41
CA LYS A 502 29.03 -16.17 -16.62
C LYS A 502 29.01 -17.14 -15.45
N ASN A 503 29.55 -18.34 -15.66
CA ASN A 503 29.77 -19.35 -14.62
C ASN A 503 28.51 -19.57 -13.76
N LEU A 504 27.32 -19.65 -14.44
CA LEU A 504 26.06 -19.93 -13.75
C LEU A 504 26.02 -21.39 -13.30
N GLU A 505 25.99 -21.57 -11.99
CA GLU A 505 25.99 -22.87 -11.32
C GLU A 505 24.75 -23.02 -10.43
N ILE A 506 24.27 -24.24 -10.30
CA ILE A 506 23.22 -24.66 -9.37
C ILE A 506 23.75 -25.67 -8.35
N PHE A 507 23.33 -25.54 -7.08
CA PHE A 507 23.66 -26.52 -6.03
C PHE A 507 22.64 -27.67 -6.06
N ASP A 508 23.12 -28.90 -6.32
CA ASP A 508 22.27 -30.09 -6.41
C ASP A 508 21.98 -30.79 -5.06
N GLY A 509 22.36 -30.15 -3.96
CA GLY A 509 22.30 -30.69 -2.59
C GLY A 509 23.59 -31.35 -2.12
N LYS A 510 24.59 -31.53 -3.03
CA LYS A 510 25.90 -32.13 -2.72
C LYS A 510 27.07 -31.30 -3.27
N ARG A 511 26.94 -30.75 -4.46
CA ARG A 511 27.99 -30.02 -5.16
C ARG A 511 27.39 -28.94 -6.06
N TRP A 512 28.20 -27.98 -6.43
CA TRP A 512 27.89 -26.99 -7.47
C TRP A 512 28.08 -27.65 -8.84
N CYS A 513 27.08 -27.52 -9.70
CA CYS A 513 27.06 -28.03 -11.07
C CYS A 513 26.74 -26.86 -12.02
N GLU A 514 27.37 -26.85 -13.20
CA GLU A 514 26.99 -25.89 -14.24
C GLU A 514 25.50 -26.01 -14.55
N MET A 515 24.81 -24.87 -14.63
CA MET A 515 23.42 -24.81 -15.06
C MET A 515 23.39 -24.78 -16.58
N GLU A 516 22.97 -25.89 -17.18
CA GLU A 516 22.83 -26.01 -18.64
C GLU A 516 21.63 -25.20 -19.15
N ASP A 517 21.70 -24.66 -20.37
CA ASP A 517 20.69 -23.74 -20.92
C ASP A 517 19.34 -24.41 -21.25
N GLU A 518 19.33 -25.64 -21.73
CA GLU A 518 18.11 -26.31 -22.22
C GLU A 518 17.29 -27.09 -21.17
N PRO A 519 17.90 -27.72 -20.14
CA PRO A 519 17.12 -28.41 -19.10
C PRO A 519 16.17 -27.50 -18.34
N TRP A 520 15.09 -28.10 -17.84
CA TRP A 520 14.09 -27.42 -16.99
C TRP A 520 14.48 -27.51 -15.52
N TYR A 521 14.38 -26.39 -14.83
CA TYR A 521 14.67 -26.25 -13.41
C TYR A 521 13.47 -25.60 -12.72
N ARG A 522 13.18 -26.03 -11.48
CA ARG A 522 12.14 -25.42 -10.67
C ARG A 522 12.70 -24.36 -9.75
N GLY A 523 12.35 -23.11 -10.01
CA GLY A 523 12.71 -21.96 -9.21
C GLY A 523 11.57 -21.45 -8.33
N THR A 524 11.90 -20.56 -7.38
CA THR A 524 10.95 -19.80 -6.58
C THR A 524 11.35 -18.34 -6.49
N SER A 525 10.36 -17.49 -6.40
CA SER A 525 10.49 -16.02 -6.19
C SER A 525 9.21 -15.47 -5.57
N SER A 526 9.22 -14.18 -5.24
CA SER A 526 7.96 -13.48 -4.98
C SER A 526 7.07 -13.47 -6.22
N ALA A 527 5.76 -13.42 -6.04
CA ALA A 527 4.80 -13.29 -7.15
C ALA A 527 5.08 -12.04 -8.00
N TYR A 528 5.58 -10.97 -7.38
CA TYR A 528 6.02 -9.76 -8.08
C TYR A 528 7.16 -10.05 -9.08
N THR A 529 8.21 -10.75 -8.64
CA THR A 529 9.33 -11.14 -9.49
C THR A 529 8.89 -12.11 -10.60
N MET A 530 7.99 -13.06 -10.29
CA MET A 530 7.44 -14.01 -11.26
C MET A 530 6.69 -13.34 -12.42
N LYS A 531 6.12 -12.15 -12.19
CA LYS A 531 5.44 -11.34 -13.21
C LYS A 531 6.41 -10.58 -14.14
N GLY A 532 7.70 -10.84 -14.05
CA GLY A 532 8.71 -10.26 -14.94
C GLY A 532 9.00 -8.79 -14.69
N LYS A 533 8.65 -8.22 -13.53
CA LYS A 533 8.88 -6.80 -13.24
C LYS A 533 10.35 -6.50 -12.96
N GLU A 534 10.75 -5.23 -13.17
CA GLU A 534 12.07 -4.70 -12.82
C GLU A 534 13.26 -5.46 -13.44
N GLY A 535 13.15 -5.86 -14.71
CA GLY A 535 14.23 -6.55 -15.43
C GLY A 535 14.15 -8.07 -15.37
N TYR A 536 13.10 -8.65 -14.76
CA TYR A 536 12.87 -10.10 -14.70
C TYR A 536 11.99 -10.62 -15.85
N GLU A 537 11.77 -9.86 -16.92
CA GLU A 537 10.86 -10.19 -18.04
C GLU A 537 11.11 -11.58 -18.62
N ALA A 538 12.36 -12.06 -18.59
CA ALA A 538 12.68 -13.41 -19.07
C ALA A 538 11.93 -14.51 -18.28
N LEU A 539 11.52 -14.29 -17.03
CA LEU A 539 10.73 -15.27 -16.29
C LEU A 539 9.35 -15.52 -16.87
N LEU A 540 8.83 -14.62 -17.70
CA LEU A 540 7.56 -14.83 -18.43
C LEU A 540 7.63 -16.00 -19.41
N ASP A 541 8.84 -16.44 -19.80
CA ASP A 541 9.08 -17.68 -20.58
C ASP A 541 9.01 -18.95 -19.74
N MET A 542 8.41 -18.90 -18.54
CA MET A 542 8.17 -20.07 -17.71
C MET A 542 7.17 -21.02 -18.36
N LYS A 543 7.24 -22.29 -17.98
CA LYS A 543 6.29 -23.31 -18.43
C LYS A 543 4.92 -23.11 -17.78
N GLY A 544 3.94 -22.69 -18.55
CA GLY A 544 2.61 -22.32 -18.05
C GLY A 544 2.63 -21.01 -17.27
N GLU A 545 1.76 -20.87 -16.30
CA GLU A 545 1.61 -19.65 -15.49
C GLU A 545 2.37 -19.68 -14.16
N GLY A 546 3.03 -20.80 -13.85
CA GLY A 546 3.60 -21.03 -12.53
C GLY A 546 2.52 -21.25 -11.45
N PHE A 547 2.94 -21.26 -10.20
CA PHE A 547 2.04 -21.43 -9.05
C PHE A 547 2.35 -20.37 -8.00
N VAL A 548 1.34 -19.65 -7.55
CA VAL A 548 1.43 -18.69 -6.44
C VAL A 548 0.82 -19.31 -5.19
N SER A 549 1.57 -19.32 -4.09
CA SER A 549 1.16 -19.90 -2.81
C SER A 549 0.46 -18.88 -1.92
N ASN A 550 -0.19 -19.37 -0.86
CA ASN A 550 -0.78 -18.50 0.20
C ASN A 550 0.26 -18.03 1.24
N LEU A 551 1.55 -18.27 1.01
CA LEU A 551 2.63 -17.88 1.91
C LEU A 551 3.22 -16.55 1.47
N SER A 552 3.29 -15.59 2.37
CA SER A 552 4.07 -14.36 2.14
C SER A 552 5.56 -14.61 2.36
N MET A 553 6.40 -13.70 1.85
CA MET A 553 7.85 -13.70 2.12
C MET A 553 8.15 -13.73 3.62
N ALA A 554 7.40 -12.94 4.41
CA ALA A 554 7.55 -12.90 5.86
C ALA A 554 7.15 -14.23 6.53
N ASP A 555 6.06 -14.86 6.09
CA ASP A 555 5.63 -16.18 6.60
C ASP A 555 6.74 -17.22 6.42
N CYS A 556 7.37 -17.25 5.24
CA CYS A 556 8.46 -18.17 4.93
C CYS A 556 9.68 -17.92 5.82
N PHE A 557 10.06 -16.67 6.02
CA PHE A 557 11.24 -16.34 6.81
C PHE A 557 10.99 -16.56 8.32
N VAL A 558 9.80 -16.29 8.81
CA VAL A 558 9.38 -16.63 10.19
C VAL A 558 9.39 -18.14 10.39
N GLU A 559 8.88 -18.92 9.42
CA GLU A 559 8.89 -20.39 9.49
C GLU A 559 10.32 -20.93 9.55
N LEU A 560 11.21 -20.46 8.67
CA LEU A 560 12.63 -20.86 8.67
C LEU A 560 13.29 -20.55 10.01
N LEU A 561 13.15 -19.30 10.51
CA LEU A 561 13.78 -18.89 11.78
C LEU A 561 13.20 -19.61 12.99
N THR A 562 11.92 -20.00 12.94
CA THR A 562 11.28 -20.77 14.02
C THR A 562 11.79 -22.20 14.06
N ASP A 563 11.93 -22.84 12.89
CA ASP A 563 12.41 -24.22 12.78
C ASP A 563 13.95 -24.31 12.95
N GLU A 564 14.68 -23.31 12.48
CA GLU A 564 16.14 -23.23 12.49
C GLU A 564 16.65 -21.93 13.12
N PRO A 565 16.49 -21.70 14.45
CA PRO A 565 16.75 -20.41 15.11
C PRO A 565 18.18 -19.88 14.99
N ASN A 566 19.14 -20.76 14.67
CA ASN A 566 20.56 -20.45 14.52
C ASN A 566 21.02 -20.32 13.07
N CYS A 567 20.14 -20.43 12.07
CA CYS A 567 20.54 -20.44 10.67
C CYS A 567 21.29 -19.14 10.26
N LEU A 568 20.92 -18.00 10.82
CA LEU A 568 21.60 -16.71 10.56
C LEU A 568 23.00 -16.60 11.20
N ASN A 569 23.33 -17.44 12.20
CA ASN A 569 24.63 -17.44 12.87
C ASN A 569 25.63 -18.45 12.26
N GLN A 570 25.14 -19.34 11.38
CA GLN A 570 26.00 -20.30 10.69
C GLN A 570 26.79 -19.56 9.59
N SER A 571 28.09 -19.82 9.55
CA SER A 571 28.99 -19.15 8.61
C SER A 571 28.62 -19.43 7.15
N HIS A 572 28.55 -18.37 6.38
CA HIS A 572 28.04 -18.16 5.03
C HIS A 572 28.62 -18.99 3.87
N LYS A 573 29.14 -20.17 4.04
CA LYS A 573 29.61 -20.99 2.92
C LYS A 573 28.54 -21.40 1.90
N LEU A 574 27.25 -21.29 2.28
CA LEU A 574 26.11 -21.65 1.41
C LEU A 574 25.53 -20.47 0.61
N TYR A 575 25.88 -19.22 0.98
CA TYR A 575 25.25 -18.01 0.42
C TYR A 575 26.22 -17.10 -0.34
N SER A 576 27.48 -17.57 -0.56
CA SER A 576 28.47 -16.72 -1.22
C SER A 576 28.18 -16.60 -2.71
N GLN A 577 27.57 -15.51 -3.12
CA GLN A 577 27.79 -14.99 -4.46
C GLN A 577 29.25 -14.55 -4.54
N LYS A 578 30.00 -15.13 -5.45
CA LYS A 578 31.30 -14.55 -5.83
C LYS A 578 31.02 -13.30 -6.64
N ASN A 579 30.81 -12.20 -5.95
CA ASN A 579 30.74 -10.90 -6.59
C ASN A 579 32.15 -10.42 -6.85
N GLN A 580 32.50 -10.30 -8.09
CA GLN A 580 33.60 -9.45 -8.56
C GLN A 580 33.03 -8.28 -9.34
#